data_527ae09cc71da70d466a0e51174f8fb7
#
_entry.id   527ae09cc71da70d466a0e51174f8fb7
#
_cell.length_a   1.000
_cell.length_b   1.000
_cell.length_c   1.000
_cell.angle_alpha   90.00
_cell.angle_beta   90.00
_cell.angle_gamma   90.00
#
_symmetry.space_group_name_H-M   'P 1'
#
loop_
_entity.id
_entity.type
_entity.pdbx_description
1 polymer ?
#
loop_
_entity_poly.entity_id
_entity_poly.type
_entity_poly.pdbx_seq_one_letter_code
_entity_poly.pdbx_strand_id
1 'polypeptide(L)'
;MKHRPITALIFTTLLAGMAAAAAEPQTPLTAHQTPAAGLTWLTDLPSAQARARAEKKSVLLFFHGSDWCPACVEMQRQVFDSPAFAQYARHALVLVDVDFPDKHKQDEELRRANVALKARFNLSPVADEGFPTIVLLNDAGETVFQETGYAGGGPAEVLTKLQRHAGTGTPAAASTTYKNLSVDEFARMAADKQNVILDVRTPGEFSAGHIAGAVNLDYNAPDFQ
;
A
#
# COMPACT_ATOMS: atom_id res chain seq x y z
N MET A 1 -43.69 79.42 20.75
CA MET A 1 -43.03 78.53 19.80
C MET A 1 -42.30 77.47 20.61
N LYS A 2 -42.82 76.23 20.61
CA LYS A 2 -42.31 75.14 21.46
C LYS A 2 -41.55 74.13 20.60
N HIS A 3 -40.25 74.05 20.81
CA HIS A 3 -39.42 73.06 20.16
C HIS A 3 -39.55 71.73 20.88
N ARG A 4 -39.97 70.67 20.22
CA ARG A 4 -39.97 69.29 20.71
C ARG A 4 -38.65 68.63 20.31
N PRO A 5 -37.96 67.88 21.18
CA PRO A 5 -36.80 67.11 20.81
C PRO A 5 -37.24 65.78 20.18
N ILE A 6 -36.54 65.40 19.11
CA ILE A 6 -36.70 64.13 18.44
C ILE A 6 -35.80 63.12 19.18
N THR A 7 -36.45 62.11 19.82
CA THR A 7 -35.73 60.99 20.44
C THR A 7 -35.37 59.96 19.37
N ALA A 8 -34.10 59.86 19.08
CA ALA A 8 -33.58 58.80 18.17
C ALA A 8 -33.49 57.48 18.95
N LEU A 9 -34.24 56.47 18.50
CA LEU A 9 -34.15 55.10 19.00
C LEU A 9 -32.99 54.41 18.25
N ILE A 10 -31.94 54.07 18.99
CA ILE A 10 -30.83 53.23 18.45
C ILE A 10 -31.23 51.78 18.62
N PHE A 11 -31.52 51.06 17.51
CA PHE A 11 -31.67 49.63 17.46
C PHE A 11 -30.29 48.97 17.46
N THR A 12 -29.89 48.41 18.59
CA THR A 12 -28.71 47.53 18.65
C THR A 12 -29.10 46.15 18.18
N THR A 13 -28.75 45.80 16.96
CA THR A 13 -28.87 44.41 16.43
C THR A 13 -27.79 43.59 17.06
N LEU A 14 -28.21 42.67 17.95
CA LEU A 14 -27.36 41.62 18.52
C LEU A 14 -27.11 40.55 17.45
N LEU A 15 -25.92 40.54 16.81
CA LEU A 15 -25.49 39.50 15.90
C LEU A 15 -25.07 38.32 16.79
N ALA A 16 -25.94 37.29 16.86
CA ALA A 16 -25.58 35.99 17.45
C ALA A 16 -24.59 35.31 16.52
N GLY A 17 -23.31 35.35 16.83
CA GLY A 17 -22.27 34.57 16.19
C GLY A 17 -22.50 33.08 16.45
N MET A 18 -22.93 32.34 15.42
CA MET A 18 -22.82 30.89 15.42
C MET A 18 -21.34 30.54 15.31
N ALA A 19 -20.74 30.17 16.43
CA ALA A 19 -19.43 29.56 16.44
C ALA A 19 -19.56 28.18 15.74
N ALA A 20 -19.07 28.08 14.52
CA ALA A 20 -18.83 26.80 13.88
C ALA A 20 -17.76 26.10 14.72
N ALA A 21 -18.14 25.03 15.40
CA ALA A 21 -17.20 24.13 16.04
C ALA A 21 -16.30 23.56 14.95
N ALA A 22 -15.08 24.08 14.87
CA ALA A 22 -14.04 23.47 14.08
C ALA A 22 -13.80 22.07 14.67
N ALA A 23 -14.07 21.04 13.87
CA ALA A 23 -13.69 19.68 14.22
C ALA A 23 -12.18 19.68 14.39
N GLU A 24 -11.72 19.38 15.60
CA GLU A 24 -10.30 19.18 15.89
C GLU A 24 -9.75 18.10 14.95
N PRO A 25 -8.58 18.30 14.36
CA PRO A 25 -7.94 17.25 13.59
C PRO A 25 -7.63 16.07 14.52
N GLN A 26 -8.35 14.96 14.32
CA GLN A 26 -8.08 13.72 15.05
C GLN A 26 -6.63 13.32 14.78
N THR A 27 -5.84 13.27 15.82
CA THR A 27 -4.44 12.81 15.77
C THR A 27 -4.43 11.39 15.21
N PRO A 28 -3.69 11.08 14.14
CA PRO A 28 -3.66 9.73 13.59
C PRO A 28 -3.13 8.78 14.66
N LEU A 29 -3.89 7.71 14.92
CA LEU A 29 -3.42 6.59 15.73
C LEU A 29 -2.09 6.09 15.15
N THR A 30 -1.13 5.88 16.01
CA THR A 30 0.29 5.65 15.76
C THR A 30 0.53 4.64 14.63
N ALA A 31 1.19 5.06 13.57
CA ALA A 31 1.65 4.16 12.53
C ALA A 31 2.70 3.20 13.12
N HIS A 32 2.43 1.90 13.07
CA HIS A 32 3.43 0.90 13.42
C HIS A 32 4.44 0.84 12.27
N GLN A 33 5.67 1.27 12.53
CA GLN A 33 6.73 1.24 11.54
C GLN A 33 7.34 -0.16 11.54
N THR A 34 7.09 -0.93 10.50
CA THR A 34 7.85 -2.16 10.24
C THR A 34 9.19 -1.77 9.63
N PRO A 35 10.34 -2.15 10.24
CA PRO A 35 11.66 -1.58 9.90
C PRO A 35 12.22 -1.93 8.52
N ALA A 36 11.70 -2.97 7.87
CA ALA A 36 12.26 -3.51 6.65
C ALA A 36 11.66 -2.89 5.42
N ALA A 37 12.10 -2.08 4.66
CA ALA A 37 11.66 -1.47 3.39
C ALA A 37 11.07 -0.05 3.45
N GLY A 38 11.03 0.62 4.62
CA GLY A 38 10.55 1.99 4.72
C GLY A 38 9.09 2.19 4.31
N LEU A 39 8.26 1.18 4.51
CA LEU A 39 6.82 1.23 4.30
C LEU A 39 6.12 1.68 5.58
N THR A 40 5.04 2.46 5.40
CA THR A 40 4.18 2.88 6.52
C THR A 40 2.94 2.00 6.55
N TRP A 41 2.74 1.30 7.66
CA TRP A 41 1.53 0.56 7.97
C TRP A 41 0.64 1.38 8.90
N LEU A 42 -0.60 1.57 8.51
CA LEU A 42 -1.63 2.23 9.32
C LEU A 42 -2.34 1.17 10.17
N THR A 43 -2.92 1.59 11.29
CA THR A 43 -3.74 0.71 12.14
C THR A 43 -5.23 1.06 12.07
N ASP A 44 -5.59 2.06 11.28
CA ASP A 44 -6.94 2.58 11.14
C ASP A 44 -7.42 2.47 9.70
N LEU A 45 -8.44 1.65 9.46
CA LEU A 45 -9.00 1.44 8.13
C LEU A 45 -9.68 2.67 7.54
N PRO A 46 -10.48 3.47 8.28
CA PRO A 46 -11.05 4.71 7.76
C PRO A 46 -10.01 5.67 7.19
N SER A 47 -8.93 5.92 7.92
CA SER A 47 -7.82 6.76 7.46
C SER A 47 -7.12 6.17 6.23
N ALA A 48 -6.90 4.84 6.22
CA ALA A 48 -6.32 4.15 5.08
C ALA A 48 -7.19 4.29 3.83
N GLN A 49 -8.50 4.14 3.95
CA GLN A 49 -9.45 4.32 2.85
C GLN A 49 -9.51 5.75 2.34
N ALA A 50 -9.48 6.74 3.25
CA ALA A 50 -9.45 8.15 2.85
C ALA A 50 -8.18 8.47 2.05
N ARG A 51 -7.03 7.96 2.52
CA ARG A 51 -5.75 8.10 1.83
C ARG A 51 -5.73 7.37 0.49
N ALA A 52 -6.24 6.15 0.44
CA ALA A 52 -6.30 5.34 -0.78
C ALA A 52 -7.12 6.04 -1.88
N ARG A 53 -8.27 6.63 -1.53
CA ARG A 53 -9.08 7.43 -2.48
C ARG A 53 -8.32 8.64 -3.00
N ALA A 54 -7.65 9.38 -2.11
CA ALA A 54 -6.88 10.56 -2.49
C ALA A 54 -5.71 10.23 -3.42
N GLU A 55 -5.02 9.10 -3.16
CA GLU A 55 -3.86 8.65 -3.92
C GLU A 55 -4.21 7.69 -5.08
N LYS A 56 -5.49 7.33 -5.26
CA LYS A 56 -5.98 6.33 -6.23
C LYS A 56 -5.27 4.98 -6.09
N LYS A 57 -5.13 4.53 -4.86
CA LYS A 57 -4.50 3.27 -4.48
C LYS A 57 -5.52 2.30 -3.92
N SER A 58 -5.16 1.02 -3.90
CA SER A 58 -5.89 -0.01 -3.16
C SER A 58 -5.47 -0.03 -1.69
N VAL A 59 -6.32 -0.55 -0.81
CA VAL A 59 -5.96 -0.80 0.59
C VAL A 59 -5.65 -2.28 0.77
N LEU A 60 -4.47 -2.61 1.29
CA LEU A 60 -4.12 -3.96 1.70
C LEU A 60 -4.17 -4.06 3.22
N LEU A 61 -5.06 -4.91 3.74
CA LEU A 61 -5.09 -5.27 5.15
C LEU A 61 -4.32 -6.59 5.34
N PHE A 62 -3.49 -6.65 6.37
CA PHE A 62 -2.80 -7.85 6.80
C PHE A 62 -3.25 -8.24 8.19
N PHE A 63 -4.04 -9.31 8.29
CA PHE A 63 -4.49 -9.91 9.54
C PHE A 63 -3.48 -10.95 9.98
N HIS A 64 -2.89 -10.76 11.15
CA HIS A 64 -1.80 -11.62 11.61
C HIS A 64 -1.68 -11.67 13.14
N GLY A 65 -0.89 -12.59 13.63
CA GLY A 65 -0.43 -12.65 15.01
C GLY A 65 1.08 -12.49 15.02
N SER A 66 1.55 -11.28 15.32
CA SER A 66 2.97 -10.88 15.17
C SER A 66 3.93 -11.69 16.02
N ASP A 67 3.50 -12.20 17.18
CA ASP A 67 4.36 -12.81 18.18
C ASP A 67 4.08 -14.30 18.46
N TRP A 68 3.10 -14.89 17.77
CA TRP A 68 2.73 -16.29 17.98
C TRP A 68 2.45 -17.08 16.69
N CYS A 69 2.16 -16.43 15.55
CA CYS A 69 1.78 -17.10 14.29
C CYS A 69 3.01 -17.32 13.38
N PRO A 70 3.59 -18.55 13.29
CA PRO A 70 4.79 -18.78 12.49
C PRO A 70 4.61 -18.45 11.00
N ALA A 71 3.47 -18.81 10.41
CA ALA A 71 3.17 -18.52 9.01
C ALA A 71 3.05 -17.02 8.74
N CYS A 72 2.58 -16.23 9.73
CA CYS A 72 2.51 -14.77 9.65
C CYS A 72 3.91 -14.16 9.63
N VAL A 73 4.78 -14.61 10.54
CA VAL A 73 6.18 -14.18 10.59
C VAL A 73 6.91 -14.51 9.29
N GLU A 74 6.66 -15.69 8.73
CA GLU A 74 7.26 -16.10 7.47
C GLU A 74 6.76 -15.26 6.29
N MET A 75 5.46 -14.98 6.23
CA MET A 75 4.90 -14.09 5.20
C MET A 75 5.44 -12.66 5.32
N GLN A 76 5.57 -12.14 6.55
CA GLN A 76 6.18 -10.83 6.81
C GLN A 76 7.59 -10.80 6.22
N ARG A 77 8.44 -11.75 6.61
CA ARG A 77 9.84 -11.83 6.21
C ARG A 77 10.04 -12.03 4.71
N GLN A 78 9.28 -12.94 4.10
CA GLN A 78 9.47 -13.29 2.69
C GLN A 78 8.81 -12.31 1.73
N VAL A 79 7.65 -11.77 2.11
CA VAL A 79 6.83 -10.95 1.21
C VAL A 79 6.95 -9.47 1.57
N PHE A 80 6.48 -9.07 2.75
CA PHE A 80 6.30 -7.65 3.07
C PHE A 80 7.62 -6.92 3.33
N ASP A 81 8.64 -7.63 3.79
CA ASP A 81 9.99 -7.08 3.98
C ASP A 81 10.83 -7.11 2.69
N SER A 82 10.28 -7.66 1.60
CA SER A 82 11.03 -7.75 0.34
C SER A 82 11.07 -6.41 -0.41
N PRO A 83 12.19 -6.11 -1.10
CA PRO A 83 12.28 -4.93 -1.96
C PRO A 83 11.22 -4.89 -3.06
N ALA A 84 10.88 -6.05 -3.62
CA ALA A 84 9.87 -6.17 -4.67
C ALA A 84 8.49 -5.74 -4.18
N PHE A 85 8.07 -6.20 -2.99
CA PHE A 85 6.83 -5.76 -2.39
C PHE A 85 6.87 -4.26 -2.05
N ALA A 86 7.98 -3.79 -1.48
CA ALA A 86 8.12 -2.37 -1.13
C ALA A 86 8.00 -1.45 -2.35
N GLN A 87 8.59 -1.83 -3.46
CA GLN A 87 8.47 -1.09 -4.71
C GLN A 87 7.02 -1.02 -5.18
N TYR A 88 6.33 -2.15 -5.22
CA TYR A 88 4.92 -2.20 -5.62
C TYR A 88 4.02 -1.42 -4.65
N ALA A 89 4.18 -1.62 -3.35
CA ALA A 89 3.34 -1.01 -2.34
C ALA A 89 3.42 0.53 -2.35
N ARG A 90 4.60 1.11 -2.54
CA ARG A 90 4.76 2.58 -2.62
C ARG A 90 3.87 3.20 -3.70
N HIS A 91 3.65 2.50 -4.79
CA HIS A 91 2.88 3.01 -5.92
C HIS A 91 1.40 2.62 -5.89
N ALA A 92 1.08 1.42 -5.41
CA ALA A 92 -0.23 0.81 -5.60
C ALA A 92 -1.05 0.63 -4.33
N LEU A 93 -0.43 0.66 -3.15
CA LEU A 93 -1.09 0.26 -1.92
C LEU A 93 -1.01 1.32 -0.81
N VAL A 94 -2.06 1.35 0.01
CA VAL A 94 -2.05 1.84 1.38
C VAL A 94 -2.17 0.61 2.29
N LEU A 95 -1.26 0.47 3.25
CA LEU A 95 -1.12 -0.73 4.06
C LEU A 95 -1.80 -0.55 5.41
N VAL A 96 -2.52 -1.58 5.86
CA VAL A 96 -3.17 -1.64 7.17
C VAL A 96 -2.70 -2.88 7.92
N ASP A 97 -2.10 -2.64 9.06
CA ASP A 97 -1.67 -3.65 10.03
C ASP A 97 -2.83 -4.01 10.96
N VAL A 98 -3.28 -5.25 10.93
CA VAL A 98 -4.36 -5.76 11.76
C VAL A 98 -3.80 -6.88 12.63
N ASP A 99 -2.98 -6.49 13.60
CA ASP A 99 -2.28 -7.41 14.50
C ASP A 99 -3.15 -7.90 15.66
N PHE A 100 -2.96 -9.17 16.02
CA PHE A 100 -3.56 -9.83 17.18
C PHE A 100 -2.47 -10.46 18.04
N PRO A 101 -1.69 -9.64 18.77
CA PRO A 101 -0.60 -10.15 19.61
C PRO A 101 -1.14 -10.91 20.81
N ASP A 102 -0.39 -11.95 21.25
CA ASP A 102 -0.67 -12.75 22.44
C ASP A 102 0.25 -12.35 23.61
N LYS A 103 1.53 -12.11 23.33
CA LYS A 103 2.58 -11.86 24.34
C LYS A 103 2.74 -10.37 24.66
N HIS A 104 2.29 -9.49 23.79
CA HIS A 104 2.38 -8.04 23.98
C HIS A 104 1.02 -7.44 24.25
N LYS A 105 1.00 -6.42 25.12
CA LYS A 105 -0.23 -5.65 25.33
C LYS A 105 -0.51 -4.78 24.10
N GLN A 106 -1.71 -4.92 23.58
CA GLN A 106 -2.27 -4.02 22.58
C GLN A 106 -3.22 -3.03 23.27
N ASP A 107 -3.31 -1.83 22.75
CA ASP A 107 -4.32 -0.86 23.17
C ASP A 107 -5.73 -1.46 23.01
N GLU A 108 -6.59 -1.24 24.01
CA GLU A 108 -7.91 -1.88 24.05
C GLU A 108 -8.86 -1.36 22.96
N GLU A 109 -8.71 -0.11 22.55
CA GLU A 109 -9.51 0.46 21.45
C GLU A 109 -9.07 -0.14 20.12
N LEU A 110 -7.75 -0.24 19.88
CA LEU A 110 -7.19 -0.89 18.70
C LEU A 110 -7.59 -2.37 18.65
N ARG A 111 -7.51 -3.09 19.79
CA ARG A 111 -7.93 -4.49 19.87
C ARG A 111 -9.40 -4.65 19.46
N ARG A 112 -10.30 -3.80 19.98
CA ARG A 112 -11.72 -3.82 19.59
C ARG A 112 -11.93 -3.49 18.12
N ALA A 113 -11.21 -2.53 17.58
CA ALA A 113 -11.25 -2.20 16.16
C ALA A 113 -10.80 -3.38 15.29
N ASN A 114 -9.72 -4.05 15.65
CA ASN A 114 -9.21 -5.23 14.93
C ASN A 114 -10.20 -6.39 14.98
N VAL A 115 -10.84 -6.65 16.12
CA VAL A 115 -11.89 -7.67 16.25
C VAL A 115 -13.10 -7.34 15.35
N ALA A 116 -13.51 -6.09 15.30
CA ALA A 116 -14.58 -5.65 14.41
C ALA A 116 -14.22 -5.82 12.92
N LEU A 117 -12.95 -5.56 12.55
CA LEU A 117 -12.45 -5.80 11.20
C LEU A 117 -12.45 -7.30 10.88
N LYS A 118 -11.99 -8.16 11.80
CA LYS A 118 -12.02 -9.62 11.64
C LYS A 118 -13.44 -10.12 11.35
N ALA A 119 -14.43 -9.62 12.09
CA ALA A 119 -15.84 -9.94 11.86
C ALA A 119 -16.37 -9.40 10.51
N ARG A 120 -16.00 -8.16 10.16
CA ARG A 120 -16.41 -7.52 8.89
C ARG A 120 -16.00 -8.33 7.66
N PHE A 121 -14.81 -8.92 7.70
CA PHE A 121 -14.27 -9.71 6.59
C PHE A 121 -14.56 -11.21 6.71
N ASN A 122 -15.50 -11.60 7.59
CA ASN A 122 -15.94 -12.99 7.82
C ASN A 122 -14.76 -13.94 8.12
N LEU A 123 -13.76 -13.46 8.84
CA LEU A 123 -12.68 -14.31 9.31
C LEU A 123 -13.15 -15.10 10.54
N SER A 124 -12.56 -16.30 10.73
CA SER A 124 -12.91 -17.16 11.86
C SER A 124 -12.91 -16.41 13.20
N PRO A 125 -13.93 -16.53 14.03
CA PRO A 125 -13.96 -15.93 15.37
C PRO A 125 -12.97 -16.59 16.34
N VAL A 126 -12.43 -17.77 15.99
CA VAL A 126 -11.44 -18.48 16.79
C VAL A 126 -10.12 -17.71 16.76
N ALA A 127 -9.49 -17.53 17.93
CA ALA A 127 -8.39 -16.59 18.10
C ALA A 127 -7.17 -16.89 17.22
N ASP A 128 -6.85 -18.16 17.04
CA ASP A 128 -5.68 -18.66 16.31
C ASP A 128 -5.99 -19.16 14.88
N GLU A 129 -7.25 -19.09 14.47
CA GLU A 129 -7.66 -19.45 13.10
C GLU A 129 -7.73 -18.25 12.17
N GLY A 130 -7.50 -18.53 10.89
CA GLY A 130 -7.65 -17.52 9.84
C GLY A 130 -6.43 -16.57 9.70
N PHE A 131 -5.24 -17.04 10.11
CA PHE A 131 -4.01 -16.27 9.97
C PHE A 131 -2.91 -17.03 9.21
N PRO A 132 -2.05 -16.33 8.47
CA PRO A 132 -2.26 -14.94 8.02
C PRO A 132 -3.45 -14.83 7.08
N THR A 133 -4.12 -13.67 7.04
CA THR A 133 -5.07 -13.33 5.98
C THR A 133 -4.72 -11.98 5.40
N ILE A 134 -4.74 -11.88 4.09
CA ILE A 134 -4.67 -10.61 3.37
C ILE A 134 -6.00 -10.30 2.72
N VAL A 135 -6.42 -9.04 2.81
CA VAL A 135 -7.62 -8.52 2.16
C VAL A 135 -7.24 -7.29 1.34
N LEU A 136 -7.58 -7.29 0.06
CA LEU A 136 -7.39 -6.16 -0.82
C LEU A 136 -8.71 -5.45 -1.08
N LEU A 137 -8.75 -4.16 -0.83
CA LEU A 137 -9.88 -3.30 -1.18
C LEU A 137 -9.49 -2.38 -2.32
N ASN A 138 -10.45 -2.13 -3.23
CA ASN A 138 -10.31 -1.08 -4.23
C ASN A 138 -10.45 0.33 -3.59
N ASP A 139 -10.30 1.37 -4.39
CA ASP A 139 -10.45 2.77 -3.96
C ASP A 139 -11.87 3.14 -3.51
N ALA A 140 -12.89 2.39 -3.93
CA ALA A 140 -14.26 2.49 -3.43
C ALA A 140 -14.43 1.83 -2.03
N GLY A 141 -13.46 1.01 -1.60
CA GLY A 141 -13.51 0.28 -0.33
C GLY A 141 -14.21 -1.08 -0.41
N GLU A 142 -14.40 -1.60 -1.62
CA GLU A 142 -14.98 -2.92 -1.88
C GLU A 142 -13.87 -3.98 -1.86
N THR A 143 -14.17 -5.16 -1.28
CA THR A 143 -13.24 -6.29 -1.27
C THR A 143 -13.11 -6.87 -2.67
N VAL A 144 -11.91 -6.82 -3.23
CA VAL A 144 -11.59 -7.36 -4.56
C VAL A 144 -10.75 -8.63 -4.49
N PHE A 145 -10.10 -8.89 -3.35
CA PHE A 145 -9.35 -10.13 -3.13
C PHE A 145 -9.24 -10.41 -1.63
N GLN A 146 -9.30 -11.69 -1.26
CA GLN A 146 -9.06 -12.18 0.09
C GLN A 146 -8.44 -13.56 0.02
N GLU A 147 -7.37 -13.78 0.78
CA GLU A 147 -6.69 -15.06 0.87
C GLU A 147 -6.26 -15.32 2.31
N THR A 148 -6.53 -16.55 2.78
CA THR A 148 -6.15 -17.02 4.12
C THR A 148 -5.10 -18.10 4.02
N GLY A 149 -4.09 -18.03 4.89
CA GLY A 149 -2.94 -18.90 4.91
C GLY A 149 -1.78 -18.39 4.04
N TYR A 150 -0.60 -18.95 4.29
CA TYR A 150 0.60 -18.71 3.49
C TYR A 150 1.39 -20.01 3.37
N ALA A 151 1.46 -20.54 2.16
CA ALA A 151 2.15 -21.80 1.88
C ALA A 151 3.60 -21.60 1.37
N GLY A 152 4.09 -20.36 1.38
CA GLY A 152 5.36 -19.99 0.76
C GLY A 152 5.18 -19.36 -0.63
N GLY A 153 6.18 -19.45 -1.49
CA GLY A 153 6.14 -18.89 -2.85
C GLY A 153 6.72 -17.47 -2.97
N GLY A 154 7.01 -16.84 -1.84
CA GLY A 154 7.68 -15.55 -1.78
C GLY A 154 6.88 -14.37 -2.36
N PRO A 155 7.55 -13.22 -2.60
CA PRO A 155 6.86 -12.00 -3.01
C PRO A 155 6.26 -12.08 -4.42
N ALA A 156 6.85 -12.84 -5.33
CA ALA A 156 6.39 -12.91 -6.72
C ALA A 156 4.98 -13.50 -6.85
N GLU A 157 4.67 -14.53 -6.07
CA GLU A 157 3.35 -15.15 -6.09
C GLU A 157 2.28 -14.20 -5.53
N VAL A 158 2.54 -13.60 -4.36
CA VAL A 158 1.62 -12.66 -3.72
C VAL A 158 1.41 -11.43 -4.60
N LEU A 159 2.47 -10.85 -5.16
CA LEU A 159 2.39 -9.71 -6.06
C LEU A 159 1.56 -10.01 -7.30
N THR A 160 1.73 -11.19 -7.91
CA THR A 160 0.92 -11.61 -9.06
C THR A 160 -0.57 -11.65 -8.72
N LYS A 161 -0.92 -12.15 -7.54
CA LYS A 161 -2.32 -12.18 -7.07
C LYS A 161 -2.84 -10.76 -6.82
N LEU A 162 -2.10 -9.93 -6.10
CA LEU A 162 -2.49 -8.55 -5.81
C LEU A 162 -2.66 -7.73 -7.09
N GLN A 163 -1.74 -7.82 -8.03
CA GLN A 163 -1.80 -7.10 -9.31
C GLN A 163 -3.00 -7.50 -10.17
N ARG A 164 -3.37 -8.78 -10.15
CA ARG A 164 -4.54 -9.29 -10.88
C ARG A 164 -5.85 -8.71 -10.35
N HIS A 165 -5.93 -8.46 -9.07
CA HIS A 165 -7.14 -8.03 -8.38
C HIS A 165 -7.16 -6.55 -8.01
N ALA A 166 -6.02 -5.87 -7.99
CA ALA A 166 -5.97 -4.42 -7.88
C ALA A 166 -6.67 -3.86 -9.12
N GLY A 167 -7.95 -3.55 -8.99
CA GLY A 167 -8.70 -2.87 -10.04
C GLY A 167 -7.93 -1.61 -10.45
N THR A 168 -8.12 -1.18 -11.67
CA THR A 168 -7.48 -0.15 -12.50
C THR A 168 -7.11 1.20 -11.87
N GLY A 169 -6.83 1.25 -10.58
CA GLY A 169 -6.07 2.30 -9.88
C GLY A 169 -4.58 2.05 -9.96
N THR A 170 -4.15 1.25 -10.87
CA THR A 170 -2.75 1.11 -11.20
C THR A 170 -2.25 2.46 -11.72
N PRO A 171 -1.25 3.10 -11.09
CA PRO A 171 -0.25 3.66 -11.95
C PRO A 171 0.15 2.43 -12.76
N ALA A 172 0.05 2.49 -14.06
CA ALA A 172 0.69 1.51 -14.87
C ALA A 172 2.05 1.25 -14.20
N ALA A 173 2.16 0.17 -13.35
CA ALA A 173 3.36 -0.60 -13.38
C ALA A 173 3.52 -0.70 -14.86
N ALA A 174 4.49 0.08 -15.40
CA ALA A 174 4.71 0.08 -16.81
C ALA A 174 4.47 -1.35 -17.15
N SER A 175 3.34 -1.62 -17.82
CA SER A 175 3.07 -2.93 -18.32
C SER A 175 4.31 -3.15 -19.13
N THR A 176 5.32 -3.73 -18.49
CA THR A 176 6.43 -4.32 -19.18
C THR A 176 5.79 -5.49 -19.89
N THR A 177 4.92 -5.13 -20.83
CA THR A 177 4.58 -5.99 -21.91
C THR A 177 5.90 -6.15 -22.64
N TYR A 178 6.77 -7.04 -22.06
CA TYR A 178 7.92 -7.43 -22.81
C TYR A 178 7.36 -8.04 -24.08
N LYS A 179 7.78 -7.50 -25.19
CA LYS A 179 7.47 -8.02 -26.50
C LYS A 179 8.69 -8.82 -26.95
N ASN A 180 8.50 -10.09 -27.25
CA ASN A 180 9.52 -10.82 -27.97
C ASN A 180 9.65 -10.19 -29.37
N LEU A 181 10.80 -9.62 -29.64
CA LEU A 181 11.11 -8.98 -30.90
C LEU A 181 11.75 -10.01 -31.84
N SER A 182 11.42 -9.93 -33.13
CA SER A 182 12.24 -10.57 -34.15
C SER A 182 13.61 -9.87 -34.25
N VAL A 183 14.58 -10.53 -34.82
CA VAL A 183 15.93 -9.97 -35.02
C VAL A 183 15.87 -8.61 -35.73
N ASP A 184 15.02 -8.49 -36.77
CA ASP A 184 14.87 -7.27 -37.56
C ASP A 184 14.18 -6.14 -36.75
N GLU A 185 13.20 -6.48 -35.92
CA GLU A 185 12.56 -5.50 -35.01
C GLU A 185 13.54 -5.01 -33.94
N PHE A 186 14.30 -5.93 -33.36
CA PHE A 186 15.32 -5.59 -32.38
C PHE A 186 16.41 -4.70 -33.02
N ALA A 187 16.91 -5.02 -34.19
CA ALA A 187 17.92 -4.24 -34.90
C ALA A 187 17.43 -2.80 -35.15
N ARG A 188 16.16 -2.63 -35.54
CA ARG A 188 15.57 -1.30 -35.75
C ARG A 188 15.47 -0.52 -34.43
N MET A 189 15.04 -1.16 -33.34
CA MET A 189 14.94 -0.51 -32.03
C MET A 189 16.32 -0.19 -31.45
N ALA A 190 17.31 -1.05 -31.65
CA ALA A 190 18.68 -0.86 -31.21
C ALA A 190 19.38 0.33 -31.91
N ALA A 191 18.94 0.68 -33.11
CA ALA A 191 19.45 1.84 -33.86
C ALA A 191 18.94 3.18 -33.27
N ASP A 192 17.85 3.18 -32.51
CA ASP A 192 17.34 4.39 -31.84
C ASP A 192 18.11 4.65 -30.54
N LYS A 193 18.81 5.76 -30.49
CA LYS A 193 19.64 6.16 -29.34
C LYS A 193 18.85 6.46 -28.04
N GLN A 194 17.52 6.53 -28.13
CA GLN A 194 16.66 6.65 -26.95
C GLN A 194 16.46 5.30 -26.24
N ASN A 195 16.72 4.20 -26.91
CA ASN A 195 16.64 2.86 -26.33
C ASN A 195 17.97 2.45 -25.70
N VAL A 196 17.87 1.82 -24.53
CA VAL A 196 19.01 1.23 -23.84
C VAL A 196 18.98 -0.29 -24.08
N ILE A 197 20.06 -0.83 -24.58
CA ILE A 197 20.26 -2.29 -24.73
C ILE A 197 20.90 -2.80 -23.44
N LEU A 198 20.23 -3.70 -22.74
CA LEU A 198 20.77 -4.38 -21.57
C LEU A 198 21.17 -5.80 -21.96
N ASP A 199 22.44 -6.14 -21.72
CA ASP A 199 22.92 -7.52 -21.79
C ASP A 199 23.00 -8.06 -20.35
N VAL A 200 22.09 -8.99 -20.01
CA VAL A 200 21.94 -9.53 -18.66
C VAL A 200 22.79 -10.78 -18.41
N ARG A 201 23.68 -11.12 -19.34
CA ARG A 201 24.62 -12.24 -19.18
C ARG A 201 25.76 -11.90 -18.25
N THR A 202 26.53 -12.91 -17.87
CA THR A 202 27.72 -12.74 -17.05
C THR A 202 28.76 -11.83 -17.72
N PRO A 203 29.63 -11.14 -16.94
CA PRO A 203 30.69 -10.29 -17.49
C PRO A 203 31.63 -11.05 -18.44
N GLY A 204 31.86 -12.34 -18.20
CA GLY A 204 32.67 -13.18 -19.07
C GLY A 204 32.04 -13.38 -20.45
N GLU A 205 30.73 -13.66 -20.50
CA GLU A 205 29.99 -13.80 -21.77
C GLU A 205 29.89 -12.47 -22.51
N PHE A 206 29.65 -11.39 -21.78
CA PHE A 206 29.63 -10.03 -22.34
C PHE A 206 30.97 -9.67 -22.99
N SER A 207 32.07 -9.96 -22.30
CA SER A 207 33.43 -9.69 -22.81
C SER A 207 33.80 -10.55 -24.04
N ALA A 208 33.24 -11.76 -24.13
CA ALA A 208 33.46 -12.65 -25.27
C ALA A 208 32.75 -12.17 -26.55
N GLY A 209 31.73 -11.31 -26.41
CA GLY A 209 31.01 -10.69 -27.52
C GLY A 209 29.63 -10.22 -27.13
N HIS A 210 29.32 -8.97 -27.45
CA HIS A 210 28.04 -8.32 -27.14
C HIS A 210 27.58 -7.39 -28.26
N ILE A 211 26.34 -6.96 -28.21
CA ILE A 211 25.78 -6.00 -29.15
C ILE A 211 26.38 -4.62 -28.92
N ALA A 212 26.85 -3.96 -29.94
CA ALA A 212 27.46 -2.66 -29.85
C ALA A 212 26.56 -1.65 -29.13
N GLY A 213 27.10 -1.04 -28.08
CA GLY A 213 26.36 -0.08 -27.23
C GLY A 213 25.50 -0.70 -26.13
N ALA A 214 25.51 -2.02 -25.97
CA ALA A 214 24.85 -2.67 -24.84
C ALA A 214 25.58 -2.39 -23.52
N VAL A 215 24.80 -2.23 -22.45
CA VAL A 215 25.29 -2.13 -21.06
C VAL A 215 25.14 -3.51 -20.42
N ASN A 216 26.22 -4.00 -19.80
CA ASN A 216 26.15 -5.27 -19.06
C ASN A 216 25.57 -5.04 -17.67
N LEU A 217 24.60 -5.87 -17.33
CA LEU A 217 23.99 -5.92 -16.01
C LEU A 217 23.78 -7.40 -15.64
N ASP A 218 24.77 -7.98 -14.97
CA ASP A 218 24.78 -9.41 -14.65
C ASP A 218 23.58 -9.80 -13.79
N TYR A 219 22.68 -10.61 -14.34
CA TYR A 219 21.50 -11.13 -13.66
C TYR A 219 21.85 -11.97 -12.41
N ASN A 220 23.04 -12.58 -12.36
CA ASN A 220 23.48 -13.40 -11.23
C ASN A 220 24.29 -12.61 -10.19
N ALA A 221 24.51 -11.32 -10.41
CA ALA A 221 25.26 -10.50 -9.46
C ALA A 221 24.46 -10.30 -8.16
N PRO A 222 25.11 -10.34 -6.98
CA PRO A 222 24.44 -10.17 -5.69
C PRO A 222 23.74 -8.82 -5.52
N ASP A 223 24.12 -7.83 -6.29
CA ASP A 223 23.62 -6.46 -6.33
C ASP A 223 22.59 -6.21 -7.45
N PHE A 224 22.26 -7.26 -8.22
CA PHE A 224 21.15 -7.22 -9.18
C PHE A 224 19.82 -7.29 -8.42
N GLN A 225 19.31 -6.15 -7.91
CA GLN A 225 18.02 -6.04 -7.23
C GLN A 225 17.28 -4.78 -7.66
#